data_e7729b200fe1827f0d1853d72d6163e4
#
_entry.id   e7729b200fe1827f0d1853d72d6163e4
#
_cell.length_a   1.000
_cell.length_b   1.000
_cell.length_c   1.000
_cell.angle_alpha   90.00
_cell.angle_beta   90.00
_cell.angle_gamma   90.00
#
_symmetry.space_group_name_H-M   'P 1'
#
loop_
_entity.id
_entity.type
_entity.pdbx_description
1 polymer ?
#
loop_
_entity_poly.entity_id
_entity_poly.type
_entity_poly.pdbx_seq_one_letter_code
_entity_poly.pdbx_strand_id
1 'polypeptide(L)'
;DGSAILTFMLRLIDIFQYYFHSVEEESIRDNFVVIYELLDEVIDHGYPQFTDAKILSEFITVGAHALSSIVVPEAITNSVSWRSPGIKYKKNEVFLDVVETVDLSVNSNGSVIRSNVSGVLKMKAFLSGMPECKLGLNESIVLAIPGRDGTGKSIRLEDVKFHHCVRLAGFERDKGITFVPPDGEFNLMSYRLSNPSENPLIALDSSMELLSRTRIKYTIKLFGKFKEKCSAMNVEVKIPVVRDVTSPEVNVAIGNVTYAPEQESLIWSIKSLP
;
A
#
# COMPACT_ATOMS: atom_id res chain seq x y z
N ASP A 1 -21.99 1.00 40.18
CA ASP A 1 -22.49 2.21 39.55
C ASP A 1 -21.50 2.60 38.42
N GLY A 2 -22.02 2.72 37.17
CA GLY A 2 -21.14 2.99 36.00
C GLY A 2 -20.45 4.35 36.09
N SER A 3 -21.06 5.35 36.72
CA SER A 3 -20.43 6.67 36.87
C SER A 3 -19.22 6.65 37.81
N ALA A 4 -19.28 5.82 38.85
CA ALA A 4 -18.17 5.66 39.78
C ALA A 4 -16.94 5.04 39.10
N ILE A 5 -17.17 4.07 38.21
CA ILE A 5 -16.08 3.44 37.42
C ILE A 5 -15.44 4.47 36.49
N LEU A 6 -16.24 5.25 35.77
CA LEU A 6 -15.71 6.30 34.88
C LEU A 6 -14.93 7.36 35.65
N THR A 7 -15.42 7.79 36.79
CA THR A 7 -14.72 8.75 37.68
C THR A 7 -13.40 8.17 38.15
N PHE A 8 -13.38 6.90 38.54
CA PHE A 8 -12.17 6.22 38.95
C PHE A 8 -11.14 6.14 37.81
N MET A 9 -11.56 5.79 36.60
CA MET A 9 -10.67 5.74 35.42
C MET A 9 -10.05 7.11 35.11
N LEU A 10 -10.84 8.19 35.20
CA LEU A 10 -10.30 9.55 35.03
C LEU A 10 -9.26 9.90 36.10
N ARG A 11 -9.50 9.54 37.37
CA ARG A 11 -8.53 9.75 38.45
C ARG A 11 -7.25 8.94 38.24
N LEU A 12 -7.36 7.73 37.72
CA LEU A 12 -6.20 6.90 37.40
C LEU A 12 -5.35 7.54 36.28
N ILE A 13 -5.98 8.12 35.26
CA ILE A 13 -5.27 8.88 34.22
C ILE A 13 -4.56 10.10 34.82
N ASP A 14 -5.22 10.86 35.71
CA ASP A 14 -4.62 12.01 36.41
C ASP A 14 -3.37 11.60 37.21
N ILE A 15 -3.43 10.44 37.90
CA ILE A 15 -2.28 9.89 38.65
C ILE A 15 -1.15 9.55 37.68
N PHE A 16 -1.41 8.86 36.61
CA PHE A 16 -0.38 8.51 35.63
C PHE A 16 0.24 9.74 34.94
N GLN A 17 -0.55 10.77 34.64
CA GLN A 17 -0.06 12.03 34.12
C GLN A 17 0.84 12.77 35.12
N TYR A 18 0.51 12.68 36.39
CA TYR A 18 1.34 13.29 37.45
C TYR A 18 2.72 12.62 37.55
N TYR A 19 2.77 11.27 37.44
CA TYR A 19 4.03 10.53 37.57
C TYR A 19 4.85 10.51 36.27
N PHE A 20 4.20 10.41 35.12
CA PHE A 20 4.87 10.16 33.82
C PHE A 20 4.84 11.36 32.86
N HIS A 21 4.12 12.43 33.20
CA HIS A 21 3.88 13.65 32.42
C HIS A 21 3.07 13.40 31.12
N SER A 22 3.33 12.31 30.36
CA SER A 22 2.50 11.85 29.25
C SER A 22 2.12 10.39 29.45
N VAL A 23 0.87 10.03 29.08
CA VAL A 23 0.38 8.66 29.18
C VAL A 23 0.34 8.08 27.77
N GLU A 24 1.46 7.50 27.37
CA GLU A 24 1.66 6.84 26.08
C GLU A 24 2.06 5.39 26.30
N GLU A 25 1.99 4.56 25.26
CA GLU A 25 2.35 3.13 25.34
C GLU A 25 3.77 2.93 25.86
N GLU A 26 4.72 3.79 25.44
CA GLU A 26 6.11 3.74 25.86
C GLU A 26 6.25 4.08 27.36
N SER A 27 5.56 5.12 27.84
CA SER A 27 5.53 5.49 29.26
C SER A 27 5.04 4.36 30.16
N ILE A 28 4.01 3.63 29.70
CA ILE A 28 3.44 2.49 30.43
C ILE A 28 4.42 1.32 30.43
N ARG A 29 5.05 1.05 29.29
CA ARG A 29 6.02 -0.06 29.15
C ARG A 29 7.26 0.14 30.00
N ASP A 30 7.81 1.35 30.01
CA ASP A 30 9.06 1.65 30.70
C ASP A 30 8.87 1.79 32.22
N ASN A 31 7.67 2.10 32.69
CA ASN A 31 7.35 2.34 34.09
C ASN A 31 6.41 1.29 34.68
N PHE A 32 6.33 0.08 34.11
CA PHE A 32 5.36 -0.95 34.56
C PHE A 32 5.51 -1.30 36.05
N VAL A 33 6.71 -1.25 36.61
CA VAL A 33 6.94 -1.52 38.04
C VAL A 33 6.27 -0.46 38.89
N VAL A 34 6.45 0.82 38.57
CA VAL A 34 5.80 1.94 39.27
C VAL A 34 4.27 1.88 39.12
N ILE A 35 3.79 1.44 37.96
CA ILE A 35 2.37 1.28 37.71
C ILE A 35 1.77 0.17 38.60
N TYR A 36 2.48 -0.95 38.80
CA TYR A 36 2.03 -1.98 39.72
C TYR A 36 1.97 -1.45 41.18
N GLU A 37 2.98 -0.76 41.63
CA GLU A 37 2.98 -0.15 42.98
C GLU A 37 1.85 0.88 43.13
N LEU A 38 1.62 1.71 42.11
CA LEU A 38 0.49 2.64 42.09
C LEU A 38 -0.86 1.95 42.15
N LEU A 39 -1.04 0.87 41.37
CA LEU A 39 -2.29 0.13 41.38
C LEU A 39 -2.55 -0.58 42.70
N ASP A 40 -1.50 -1.11 43.34
CA ASP A 40 -1.63 -1.78 44.64
C ASP A 40 -2.08 -0.80 45.74
N GLU A 41 -1.61 0.46 45.72
CA GLU A 41 -2.03 1.49 46.66
C GLU A 41 -3.38 2.13 46.32
N VAL A 42 -3.72 2.23 44.99
CA VAL A 42 -4.94 2.87 44.53
C VAL A 42 -6.16 1.97 44.67
N ILE A 43 -5.99 0.63 44.56
CA ILE A 43 -7.07 -0.35 44.56
C ILE A 43 -6.75 -1.44 45.58
N ASP A 44 -7.66 -1.67 46.53
CA ASP A 44 -7.60 -2.81 47.43
C ASP A 44 -8.91 -3.62 47.31
N HIS A 45 -8.77 -4.93 47.04
CA HIS A 45 -9.91 -5.86 46.85
C HIS A 45 -10.98 -5.35 45.84
N GLY A 46 -10.58 -4.56 44.84
CA GLY A 46 -11.50 -3.99 43.84
C GLY A 46 -12.16 -2.68 44.25
N TYR A 47 -11.79 -2.11 45.39
CA TYR A 47 -12.31 -0.82 45.88
C TYR A 47 -11.20 0.25 45.84
N PRO A 48 -11.49 1.45 45.27
CA PRO A 48 -10.54 2.56 45.28
C PRO A 48 -10.24 2.99 46.73
N GLN A 49 -8.95 3.15 47.02
CA GLN A 49 -8.45 3.63 48.32
C GLN A 49 -7.93 5.05 48.18
N PHE A 50 -6.66 5.25 47.84
CA PHE A 50 -6.04 6.55 47.70
C PHE A 50 -5.97 6.94 46.23
N THR A 51 -6.69 7.98 45.79
CA THR A 51 -6.75 8.46 44.41
C THR A 51 -6.15 9.86 44.24
N ASP A 52 -5.45 10.38 45.27
CA ASP A 52 -4.76 11.66 45.17
C ASP A 52 -3.28 11.44 44.86
N ALA A 53 -2.83 11.94 43.71
CA ALA A 53 -1.46 11.77 43.25
C ALA A 53 -0.40 12.35 44.18
N LYS A 54 -0.72 13.42 44.92
CA LYS A 54 0.19 14.03 45.90
C LYS A 54 0.40 13.15 47.11
N ILE A 55 -0.67 12.54 47.60
CA ILE A 55 -0.60 11.61 48.73
C ILE A 55 0.19 10.37 48.30
N LEU A 56 -0.06 9.84 47.15
CA LEU A 56 0.67 8.69 46.61
C LEU A 56 2.18 8.99 46.46
N SER A 57 2.56 10.19 46.07
CA SER A 57 3.96 10.57 45.92
C SER A 57 4.75 10.60 47.21
N GLU A 58 4.09 10.64 48.36
CA GLU A 58 4.74 10.52 49.68
C GLU A 58 5.09 9.07 50.05
N PHE A 59 4.32 8.11 49.50
CA PHE A 59 4.52 6.68 49.76
C PHE A 59 5.35 6.00 48.67
N ILE A 60 5.14 6.36 47.40
CA ILE A 60 5.85 5.79 46.24
C ILE A 60 6.97 6.76 45.84
N THR A 61 8.15 6.56 46.42
CA THR A 61 9.35 7.36 46.15
C THR A 61 10.25 6.81 45.06
N VAL A 62 9.82 5.72 44.40
CA VAL A 62 10.54 5.14 43.23
C VAL A 62 10.54 6.19 42.13
N GLY A 63 11.73 6.63 41.74
CA GLY A 63 11.88 7.58 40.63
C GLY A 63 11.30 6.98 39.36
N ALA A 64 10.02 7.33 39.09
CA ALA A 64 9.46 7.07 37.80
C ALA A 64 10.45 7.64 36.77
N HIS A 65 10.83 6.85 35.80
CA HIS A 65 11.41 7.39 34.58
C HIS A 65 10.35 8.27 33.95
N ALA A 66 10.19 9.49 34.49
CA ALA A 66 9.56 10.53 33.72
C ALA A 66 10.32 10.52 32.42
N LEU A 67 9.61 10.24 31.33
CA LEU A 67 10.11 10.66 30.02
C LEU A 67 10.48 12.10 30.24
N SER A 68 11.79 12.35 30.52
CA SER A 68 12.29 13.70 30.52
C SER A 68 11.72 14.24 29.24
N SER A 69 10.87 15.29 29.35
CA SER A 69 10.59 16.09 28.18
C SER A 69 11.99 16.47 27.72
N ILE A 70 12.55 15.62 26.84
CA ILE A 70 13.72 16.01 26.10
C ILE A 70 13.19 17.29 25.51
N VAL A 71 13.71 18.44 26.05
CA VAL A 71 13.61 19.70 25.32
C VAL A 71 14.41 19.41 24.10
N VAL A 72 13.66 18.82 23.15
CA VAL A 72 14.17 18.37 21.88
C VAL A 72 14.65 19.66 21.26
N PRO A 73 15.96 19.85 21.03
CA PRO A 73 16.45 21.05 20.39
C PRO A 73 15.54 21.28 19.19
N GLU A 74 15.12 22.52 18.94
CA GLU A 74 14.18 22.88 17.86
C GLU A 74 14.50 22.19 16.51
N ALA A 75 15.76 21.80 16.32
CA ALA A 75 16.27 20.98 15.23
C ALA A 75 15.77 19.52 15.23
N ILE A 76 15.31 18.96 16.36
CA ILE A 76 14.84 17.56 16.44
C ILE A 76 13.31 17.50 16.40
N THR A 77 12.59 18.53 16.85
CA THR A 77 11.12 18.61 16.71
C THR A 77 10.66 18.68 15.25
N ASN A 78 11.54 19.08 14.34
CA ASN A 78 11.31 19.04 12.90
C ASN A 78 11.91 17.80 12.22
N SER A 79 12.55 16.91 12.94
CA SER A 79 13.09 15.68 12.38
C SER A 79 11.97 14.68 12.15
N VAL A 80 11.65 14.48 10.91
CA VAL A 80 10.76 13.42 10.43
C VAL A 80 11.54 12.12 10.61
N SER A 81 11.01 11.16 11.37
CA SER A 81 11.74 9.92 11.74
C SER A 81 12.25 9.10 10.55
N TRP A 82 11.60 9.24 9.38
CA TRP A 82 11.96 8.52 8.14
C TRP A 82 12.99 9.23 7.27
N ARG A 83 13.49 10.41 7.65
CA ARG A 83 14.48 11.16 6.89
C ARG A 83 15.52 11.80 7.78
N SER A 84 16.78 11.50 7.54
CA SER A 84 17.89 12.07 8.30
C SER A 84 18.09 13.56 7.99
N PRO A 85 18.40 14.39 8.98
CA PRO A 85 18.77 15.78 8.76
C PRO A 85 20.13 15.89 8.05
N GLY A 86 20.34 17.00 7.33
CA GLY A 86 21.64 17.31 6.75
C GLY A 86 21.95 16.66 5.39
N ILE A 87 20.99 15.98 4.77
CA ILE A 87 21.14 15.43 3.41
C ILE A 87 21.40 16.56 2.42
N LYS A 88 22.44 16.41 1.60
CA LYS A 88 22.83 17.36 0.57
C LYS A 88 23.15 16.64 -0.74
N TYR A 89 22.52 17.06 -1.83
CA TYR A 89 22.77 16.60 -3.18
C TYR A 89 23.31 17.75 -4.03
N LYS A 90 24.20 17.46 -4.97
CA LYS A 90 24.66 18.44 -5.96
C LYS A 90 23.54 18.88 -6.90
N LYS A 91 22.62 17.97 -7.19
CA LYS A 91 21.44 18.17 -8.04
C LYS A 91 20.24 17.52 -7.36
N ASN A 92 19.19 18.29 -7.18
CA ASN A 92 17.94 17.78 -6.63
C ASN A 92 17.14 17.12 -7.77
N GLU A 93 16.81 15.85 -7.60
CA GLU A 93 16.08 15.06 -8.61
C GLU A 93 14.97 14.26 -7.95
N VAL A 94 13.84 14.19 -8.65
CA VAL A 94 12.67 13.38 -8.25
C VAL A 94 12.19 12.61 -9.46
N PHE A 95 11.99 11.31 -9.29
CA PHE A 95 11.40 10.45 -10.29
C PHE A 95 10.14 9.84 -9.70
N LEU A 96 9.10 9.75 -10.51
CA LEU A 96 7.81 9.21 -10.12
C LEU A 96 7.35 8.22 -11.19
N ASP A 97 7.20 6.96 -10.79
CA ASP A 97 6.78 5.87 -11.66
C ASP A 97 5.45 5.29 -11.17
N VAL A 98 4.50 5.13 -12.08
CA VAL A 98 3.26 4.41 -11.82
C VAL A 98 3.38 3.01 -12.40
N VAL A 99 3.37 2.00 -11.52
CA VAL A 99 3.45 0.60 -11.92
C VAL A 99 2.10 -0.05 -11.65
N GLU A 100 1.43 -0.45 -12.72
CA GLU A 100 0.12 -1.12 -12.63
C GLU A 100 0.24 -2.57 -13.10
N THR A 101 -0.37 -3.47 -12.34
CA THR A 101 -0.51 -4.89 -12.67
C THR A 101 -1.96 -5.17 -13.00
N VAL A 102 -2.20 -5.80 -14.14
CA VAL A 102 -3.54 -6.14 -14.64
C VAL A 102 -3.70 -7.64 -14.68
N ASP A 103 -4.68 -8.16 -13.93
CA ASP A 103 -5.12 -9.55 -13.98
C ASP A 103 -6.48 -9.61 -14.68
N LEU A 104 -6.53 -10.23 -15.83
CA LEU A 104 -7.73 -10.29 -16.64
C LEU A 104 -8.12 -11.73 -16.95
N SER A 105 -9.38 -12.08 -16.70
CA SER A 105 -9.99 -13.33 -17.12
C SER A 105 -11.10 -13.04 -18.13
N VAL A 106 -11.02 -13.68 -19.28
CA VAL A 106 -11.94 -13.47 -20.39
C VAL A 106 -12.56 -14.82 -20.77
N ASN A 107 -13.86 -14.82 -21.08
CA ASN A 107 -14.56 -16.00 -21.52
C ASN A 107 -14.27 -16.25 -23.02
N SER A 108 -14.62 -17.45 -23.52
CA SER A 108 -14.49 -17.85 -24.94
C SER A 108 -15.24 -16.94 -25.93
N ASN A 109 -16.30 -16.27 -25.48
CA ASN A 109 -17.06 -15.28 -26.27
C ASN A 109 -16.46 -13.86 -26.21
N GLY A 110 -15.31 -13.66 -25.59
CA GLY A 110 -14.66 -12.36 -25.46
C GLY A 110 -15.17 -11.49 -24.30
N SER A 111 -16.14 -11.95 -23.52
CA SER A 111 -16.63 -11.20 -22.36
C SER A 111 -15.67 -11.30 -21.16
N VAL A 112 -15.42 -10.18 -20.50
CA VAL A 112 -14.56 -10.11 -19.32
C VAL A 112 -15.30 -10.71 -18.12
N ILE A 113 -14.76 -11.77 -17.54
CA ILE A 113 -15.27 -12.41 -16.32
C ILE A 113 -14.76 -11.70 -15.08
N ARG A 114 -13.47 -11.42 -15.08
CA ARG A 114 -12.77 -10.77 -13.96
C ARG A 114 -11.70 -9.85 -14.50
N SER A 115 -11.67 -8.64 -13.97
CA SER A 115 -10.59 -7.71 -14.21
C SER A 115 -10.19 -7.08 -12.87
N ASN A 116 -8.92 -7.16 -12.53
CA ASN A 116 -8.34 -6.62 -11.33
C ASN A 116 -7.11 -5.83 -11.73
N VAL A 117 -7.08 -4.57 -11.36
CA VAL A 117 -5.93 -3.69 -11.59
C VAL A 117 -5.43 -3.19 -10.24
N SER A 118 -4.21 -3.49 -9.92
CA SER A 118 -3.51 -2.98 -8.74
C SER A 118 -2.35 -2.11 -9.15
N GLY A 119 -2.22 -0.95 -8.50
CA GLY A 119 -1.21 0.04 -8.82
C GLY A 119 -0.33 0.37 -7.62
N VAL A 120 0.92 0.69 -7.91
CA VAL A 120 1.90 1.20 -6.95
C VAL A 120 2.55 2.44 -7.55
N LEU A 121 2.52 3.53 -6.80
CA LEU A 121 3.22 4.76 -7.11
C LEU A 121 4.59 4.71 -6.44
N LYS A 122 5.63 4.48 -7.23
CA LYS A 122 7.02 4.45 -6.79
C LYS A 122 7.66 5.81 -6.95
N MET A 123 8.36 6.25 -5.92
CA MET A 123 9.07 7.52 -5.93
C MET A 123 10.54 7.31 -5.63
N LYS A 124 11.41 8.00 -6.38
CA LYS A 124 12.83 8.14 -6.07
C LYS A 124 13.10 9.62 -5.80
N ALA A 125 13.50 9.94 -4.59
CA ALA A 125 13.73 11.30 -4.16
C ALA A 125 15.18 11.50 -3.72
N PHE A 126 15.93 12.29 -4.49
CA PHE A 126 17.27 12.74 -4.18
C PHE A 126 17.24 14.25 -3.97
N LEU A 127 16.75 14.67 -2.81
CA LEU A 127 16.49 16.06 -2.48
C LEU A 127 17.34 16.48 -1.28
N SER A 128 17.81 17.73 -1.27
CA SER A 128 18.58 18.28 -0.16
C SER A 128 17.65 18.80 0.94
N GLY A 129 18.06 18.66 2.21
CA GLY A 129 17.32 19.15 3.38
C GLY A 129 16.02 18.39 3.66
N MET A 130 15.00 19.10 4.12
CA MET A 130 13.66 18.60 4.45
C MET A 130 12.61 19.19 3.51
N PRO A 131 12.58 18.78 2.22
CA PRO A 131 11.67 19.36 1.24
C PRO A 131 10.25 18.88 1.48
N GLU A 132 9.31 19.80 1.47
CA GLU A 132 7.90 19.49 1.43
C GLU A 132 7.45 19.30 -0.03
N CYS A 133 6.96 18.12 -0.36
CA CYS A 133 6.45 17.78 -1.68
C CYS A 133 4.93 17.76 -1.66
N LYS A 134 4.32 18.23 -2.74
CA LYS A 134 2.87 18.18 -2.96
C LYS A 134 2.59 17.44 -4.26
N LEU A 135 1.80 16.37 -4.18
CA LEU A 135 1.32 15.62 -5.33
C LEU A 135 -0.17 15.84 -5.50
N GLY A 136 -0.56 16.44 -6.62
CA GLY A 136 -1.96 16.57 -7.02
C GLY A 136 -2.42 15.33 -7.77
N LEU A 137 -3.57 14.80 -7.40
CA LEU A 137 -4.25 13.76 -8.16
C LEU A 137 -5.25 14.40 -9.13
N ASN A 138 -5.43 13.77 -10.30
CA ASN A 138 -6.38 14.27 -11.30
C ASN A 138 -7.81 14.28 -10.72
N GLU A 139 -8.62 15.26 -11.10
CA GLU A 139 -10.02 15.41 -10.64
C GLU A 139 -10.91 14.20 -10.96
N SER A 140 -10.54 13.43 -11.98
CA SER A 140 -11.22 12.18 -12.36
C SER A 140 -10.98 11.04 -11.37
N ILE A 141 -9.98 11.16 -10.49
CA ILE A 141 -9.61 10.15 -9.51
C ILE A 141 -10.34 10.46 -8.20
N VAL A 142 -11.21 9.56 -7.79
CA VAL A 142 -11.93 9.65 -6.51
C VAL A 142 -11.44 8.52 -5.62
N LEU A 143 -10.93 8.88 -4.44
CA LEU A 143 -10.69 7.88 -3.40
C LEU A 143 -12.03 7.34 -2.91
N ALA A 144 -12.17 6.04 -2.77
CA ALA A 144 -13.34 5.41 -2.20
C ALA A 144 -13.39 5.71 -0.69
N ILE A 145 -14.03 6.83 -0.34
CA ILE A 145 -14.33 7.16 1.06
C ILE A 145 -15.75 6.64 1.35
N PRO A 146 -15.96 5.84 2.42
CA PRO A 146 -17.29 5.35 2.78
C PRO A 146 -18.26 6.52 2.96
N GLY A 147 -19.39 6.52 2.21
CA GLY A 147 -20.47 7.49 2.34
C GLY A 147 -20.57 8.57 1.25
N ARG A 148 -19.75 8.54 0.20
CA ARG A 148 -19.89 9.46 -0.96
C ARG A 148 -20.06 8.70 -2.26
N ASP A 149 -21.26 8.71 -2.80
CA ASP A 149 -21.54 8.29 -4.19
C ASP A 149 -21.17 9.41 -5.16
N GLY A 150 -20.03 9.26 -5.85
CA GLY A 150 -19.65 10.13 -6.96
C GLY A 150 -20.47 9.78 -8.21
N THR A 151 -21.36 10.66 -8.62
CA THR A 151 -22.07 10.59 -9.90
C THR A 151 -21.14 11.06 -11.03
N GLY A 152 -20.63 10.13 -11.83
CA GLY A 152 -19.83 10.45 -13.03
C GLY A 152 -18.87 9.32 -13.43
N LYS A 153 -18.25 9.42 -14.60
CA LYS A 153 -17.15 8.55 -15.08
C LYS A 153 -15.85 8.78 -14.30
N SER A 154 -15.92 8.70 -12.97
CA SER A 154 -14.74 8.83 -12.11
C SER A 154 -14.12 7.47 -11.86
N ILE A 155 -12.80 7.41 -11.95
CA ILE A 155 -12.02 6.24 -11.57
C ILE A 155 -11.99 6.18 -10.05
N ARG A 156 -12.57 5.13 -9.46
CA ARG A 156 -12.51 4.91 -8.01
C ARG A 156 -11.26 4.12 -7.67
N LEU A 157 -10.46 4.68 -6.78
CA LEU A 157 -9.35 3.97 -6.15
C LEU A 157 -9.85 3.30 -4.88
N GLU A 158 -9.70 1.99 -4.79
CA GLU A 158 -10.00 1.20 -3.60
C GLU A 158 -8.70 0.73 -2.92
N ASP A 159 -8.81 0.28 -1.68
CA ASP A 159 -7.68 -0.26 -0.90
C ASP A 159 -6.43 0.65 -0.93
N VAL A 160 -6.65 1.97 -0.89
CA VAL A 160 -5.55 2.93 -0.96
C VAL A 160 -4.75 2.91 0.34
N LYS A 161 -3.47 2.63 0.22
CA LYS A 161 -2.50 2.67 1.32
C LYS A 161 -1.42 3.68 0.98
N PHE A 162 -1.21 4.62 1.88
CA PHE A 162 -0.16 5.61 1.75
C PHE A 162 1.05 5.24 2.61
N HIS A 163 2.22 5.68 2.16
CA HIS A 163 3.41 5.66 3.00
C HIS A 163 3.21 6.56 4.23
N HIS A 164 3.79 6.20 5.37
CA HIS A 164 3.63 6.94 6.63
C HIS A 164 4.10 8.41 6.57
N CYS A 165 4.92 8.78 5.58
CA CYS A 165 5.34 10.16 5.36
C CYS A 165 4.20 11.07 4.83
N VAL A 166 3.08 10.51 4.38
CA VAL A 166 1.99 11.27 3.75
C VAL A 166 1.08 11.89 4.80
N ARG A 167 0.82 13.19 4.64
CA ARG A 167 -0.16 13.94 5.45
C ARG A 167 -1.45 14.09 4.66
N LEU A 168 -2.53 13.50 5.18
CA LEU A 168 -3.84 13.54 4.54
C LEU A 168 -4.70 14.75 5.00
N ALA A 169 -4.22 15.53 5.96
CA ALA A 169 -4.90 16.72 6.45
C ALA A 169 -5.00 17.80 5.34
N GLY A 170 -6.11 17.88 4.68
CA GLY A 170 -6.34 18.81 3.54
C GLY A 170 -6.59 18.11 2.21
N PHE A 171 -6.46 16.79 2.14
CA PHE A 171 -6.74 16.03 0.93
C PHE A 171 -8.16 16.25 0.40
N GLU A 172 -9.15 16.35 1.30
CA GLU A 172 -10.55 16.59 0.92
C GLU A 172 -10.76 17.93 0.23
N ARG A 173 -9.98 18.95 0.58
CA ARG A 173 -10.09 20.30 0.04
C ARG A 173 -9.29 20.50 -1.24
N ASP A 174 -8.04 20.04 -1.25
CA ASP A 174 -7.07 20.33 -2.30
C ASP A 174 -6.85 19.17 -3.29
N LYS A 175 -7.46 17.98 -3.03
CA LYS A 175 -7.25 16.74 -3.79
C LYS A 175 -5.76 16.40 -4.01
N GLY A 176 -4.93 16.88 -3.09
CA GLY A 176 -3.49 16.70 -3.13
C GLY A 176 -2.97 16.10 -1.83
N ILE A 177 -1.93 15.31 -1.93
CA ILE A 177 -1.21 14.77 -0.78
C ILE A 177 0.06 15.58 -0.56
N THR A 178 0.34 15.90 0.71
CA THR A 178 1.53 16.64 1.12
C THR A 178 2.41 15.71 1.96
N PHE A 179 3.70 15.71 1.70
CA PHE A 179 4.62 14.81 2.41
C PHE A 179 6.06 15.31 2.34
N VAL A 180 6.87 14.87 3.31
CA VAL A 180 8.32 14.96 3.26
C VAL A 180 8.84 13.58 2.85
N PRO A 181 9.44 13.43 1.66
CA PRO A 181 9.82 12.13 1.16
C PRO A 181 10.99 11.53 1.96
N PRO A 182 11.00 10.21 2.21
CA PRO A 182 12.23 9.51 2.55
C PRO A 182 13.32 9.75 1.53
N ASP A 183 14.56 9.51 1.90
CA ASP A 183 15.68 9.60 0.96
C ASP A 183 15.80 8.30 0.16
N GLY A 184 15.95 8.41 -1.17
CA GLY A 184 16.05 7.28 -2.07
C GLY A 184 14.73 6.78 -2.63
N GLU A 185 14.60 5.47 -2.83
CA GLU A 185 13.44 4.82 -3.47
C GLU A 185 12.46 4.29 -2.43
N PHE A 186 11.17 4.60 -2.59
CA PHE A 186 10.10 4.10 -1.74
C PHE A 186 8.76 4.06 -2.49
N ASN A 187 7.80 3.31 -1.94
CA ASN A 187 6.44 3.27 -2.46
C ASN A 187 5.61 4.35 -1.76
N LEU A 188 5.22 5.39 -2.49
CA LEU A 188 4.44 6.51 -1.96
C LEU A 188 3.00 6.11 -1.66
N MET A 189 2.38 5.35 -2.57
CA MET A 189 1.04 4.81 -2.37
C MET A 189 0.83 3.51 -3.17
N SER A 190 -0.08 2.69 -2.70
CA SER A 190 -0.63 1.56 -3.46
C SER A 190 -2.15 1.66 -3.49
N TYR A 191 -2.76 1.15 -4.55
CA TYR A 191 -4.20 1.24 -4.78
C TYR A 191 -4.71 0.09 -5.64
N ARG A 192 -6.04 -0.06 -5.66
CA ARG A 192 -6.76 -0.95 -6.57
C ARG A 192 -7.81 -0.15 -7.33
N LEU A 193 -8.08 -0.51 -8.58
CA LEU A 193 -9.14 0.11 -9.37
C LEU A 193 -10.41 -0.71 -9.29
N SER A 194 -11.54 -0.07 -8.95
CA SER A 194 -12.85 -0.72 -8.81
C SER A 194 -13.53 -1.03 -10.14
N ASN A 195 -13.27 -0.24 -11.18
CA ASN A 195 -13.86 -0.39 -12.51
C ASN A 195 -12.76 -0.31 -13.56
N PRO A 196 -11.97 -1.36 -13.72
CA PRO A 196 -10.99 -1.40 -14.78
C PRO A 196 -11.69 -1.34 -16.15
N SER A 197 -10.99 -0.75 -17.11
CA SER A 197 -11.51 -0.63 -18.49
C SER A 197 -11.96 -1.98 -19.02
N GLU A 198 -13.15 -2.02 -19.64
CA GLU A 198 -13.65 -3.21 -20.34
C GLU A 198 -12.79 -3.60 -21.55
N ASN A 199 -11.93 -2.70 -22.00
CA ASN A 199 -11.06 -2.93 -23.16
C ASN A 199 -9.66 -3.36 -22.69
N PRO A 200 -9.33 -4.65 -22.85
CA PRO A 200 -7.99 -5.14 -22.50
C PRO A 200 -6.93 -4.53 -23.43
N LEU A 201 -5.75 -4.22 -22.86
CA LEU A 201 -4.59 -3.72 -23.61
C LEU A 201 -4.04 -4.74 -24.60
N ILE A 202 -4.23 -6.03 -24.31
CA ILE A 202 -3.89 -7.15 -25.17
C ILE A 202 -5.16 -7.96 -25.38
N ALA A 203 -5.51 -8.21 -26.62
CA ALA A 203 -6.60 -9.08 -27.00
C ALA A 203 -6.03 -10.31 -27.71
N LEU A 204 -6.65 -11.45 -27.46
CA LEU A 204 -6.30 -12.73 -28.06
C LEU A 204 -7.53 -13.28 -28.77
N ASP A 205 -7.35 -13.66 -30.02
CA ASP A 205 -8.33 -14.40 -30.80
C ASP A 205 -7.79 -15.80 -31.09
N SER A 206 -8.56 -16.81 -30.77
CA SER A 206 -8.16 -18.20 -30.92
C SER A 206 -9.23 -19.02 -31.63
N SER A 207 -8.80 -19.82 -32.59
CA SER A 207 -9.68 -20.82 -33.23
C SER A 207 -9.00 -22.17 -33.27
N MET A 208 -9.81 -23.21 -33.14
CA MET A 208 -9.36 -24.60 -33.17
C MET A 208 -10.18 -25.34 -34.27
N GLU A 209 -9.48 -25.96 -35.21
CA GLU A 209 -10.05 -26.74 -36.28
C GLU A 209 -9.56 -28.19 -36.20
N LEU A 210 -10.46 -29.14 -36.22
CA LEU A 210 -10.14 -30.55 -36.32
C LEU A 210 -9.97 -30.93 -37.80
N LEU A 211 -8.73 -31.06 -38.27
CA LEU A 211 -8.45 -31.40 -39.68
C LEU A 211 -8.61 -32.88 -39.95
N SER A 212 -8.31 -33.75 -39.00
CA SER A 212 -8.47 -35.21 -39.08
C SER A 212 -8.56 -35.81 -37.68
N ARG A 213 -8.72 -37.14 -37.58
CA ARG A 213 -8.72 -37.85 -36.30
C ARG A 213 -7.43 -37.68 -35.48
N THR A 214 -6.33 -37.30 -36.14
CA THR A 214 -4.99 -37.20 -35.54
C THR A 214 -4.36 -35.81 -35.70
N ARG A 215 -5.04 -34.86 -36.32
CA ARG A 215 -4.51 -33.51 -36.59
C ARG A 215 -5.49 -32.42 -36.17
N ILE A 216 -5.02 -31.54 -35.30
CA ILE A 216 -5.73 -30.36 -34.83
C ILE A 216 -4.92 -29.13 -35.22
N LYS A 217 -5.57 -28.15 -35.80
CA LYS A 217 -4.98 -26.84 -36.12
C LYS A 217 -5.46 -25.79 -35.14
N TYR A 218 -4.52 -25.18 -34.46
CA TYR A 218 -4.75 -24.00 -33.63
C TYR A 218 -4.33 -22.75 -34.41
N THR A 219 -5.19 -21.76 -34.46
CA THR A 219 -4.86 -20.45 -35.02
C THR A 219 -5.03 -19.43 -33.91
N ILE A 220 -3.94 -18.76 -33.55
CA ILE A 220 -3.88 -17.81 -32.45
C ILE A 220 -3.40 -16.48 -32.99
N LYS A 221 -4.19 -15.42 -32.76
CA LYS A 221 -3.86 -14.05 -33.14
C LYS A 221 -3.80 -13.18 -31.89
N LEU A 222 -2.71 -12.48 -31.72
CA LEU A 222 -2.50 -11.56 -30.63
C LEU A 222 -2.55 -10.12 -31.13
N PHE A 223 -3.33 -9.27 -30.46
CA PHE A 223 -3.51 -7.87 -30.82
C PHE A 223 -3.11 -6.98 -29.65
N GLY A 224 -2.15 -6.09 -29.87
CA GLY A 224 -1.85 -5.00 -28.97
C GLY A 224 -2.78 -3.81 -29.21
N LYS A 225 -3.43 -3.31 -28.17
CA LYS A 225 -4.26 -2.09 -28.20
C LYS A 225 -3.54 -0.95 -27.46
N PHE A 226 -2.25 -0.77 -27.73
CA PHE A 226 -1.43 0.26 -27.11
C PHE A 226 -1.52 1.57 -27.89
N LYS A 227 -1.14 2.66 -27.23
CA LYS A 227 -0.88 3.94 -27.90
C LYS A 227 0.37 3.80 -28.80
N GLU A 228 0.42 4.52 -29.91
CA GLU A 228 1.49 4.44 -30.94
C GLU A 228 2.94 4.46 -30.42
N LYS A 229 3.17 4.99 -29.21
CA LYS A 229 4.51 5.07 -28.59
C LYS A 229 4.77 3.98 -27.55
N CYS A 230 3.83 3.06 -27.37
CA CYS A 230 3.93 2.00 -26.35
C CYS A 230 4.06 0.65 -27.05
N SER A 231 4.77 -0.27 -26.41
CA SER A 231 4.92 -1.65 -26.86
C SER A 231 4.88 -2.57 -25.65
N ALA A 232 4.41 -3.80 -25.82
CA ALA A 232 4.53 -4.81 -24.78
C ALA A 232 5.86 -5.55 -24.95
N MET A 233 6.61 -5.67 -23.87
CA MET A 233 7.88 -6.37 -23.84
C MET A 233 7.75 -7.70 -23.10
N ASN A 234 8.52 -8.71 -23.53
CA ASN A 234 8.58 -10.02 -22.91
C ASN A 234 7.19 -10.68 -22.77
N VAL A 235 6.43 -10.67 -23.87
CA VAL A 235 5.12 -11.29 -23.92
C VAL A 235 5.28 -12.79 -24.04
N GLU A 236 4.61 -13.54 -23.16
CA GLU A 236 4.56 -15.00 -23.19
C GLU A 236 3.11 -15.46 -23.30
N VAL A 237 2.85 -16.30 -24.28
CA VAL A 237 1.53 -16.89 -24.50
C VAL A 237 1.64 -18.41 -24.29
N LYS A 238 0.99 -18.90 -23.26
CA LYS A 238 0.91 -20.33 -22.97
C LYS A 238 -0.34 -20.92 -23.60
N ILE A 239 -0.15 -21.84 -24.54
CA ILE A 239 -1.21 -22.48 -25.33
C ILE A 239 -1.33 -23.92 -24.87
N PRO A 240 -2.41 -24.29 -24.16
CA PRO A 240 -2.61 -25.68 -23.76
C PRO A 240 -2.87 -26.57 -25.00
N VAL A 241 -2.24 -27.72 -25.02
CA VAL A 241 -2.40 -28.72 -26.08
C VAL A 241 -2.82 -30.07 -25.50
N VAL A 242 -3.30 -30.96 -26.34
CA VAL A 242 -3.72 -32.31 -25.93
C VAL A 242 -2.50 -33.12 -25.50
N ARG A 243 -2.66 -34.02 -24.51
CA ARG A 243 -1.61 -34.85 -23.93
C ARG A 243 -0.75 -35.63 -24.94
N ASP A 244 -1.36 -36.10 -25.99
CA ASP A 244 -0.74 -37.03 -26.94
C ASP A 244 -0.06 -36.36 -28.13
N VAL A 245 0.27 -35.04 -28.02
CA VAL A 245 0.99 -34.35 -29.08
C VAL A 245 2.45 -34.79 -29.12
N THR A 246 2.86 -35.40 -30.20
CA THR A 246 4.23 -35.91 -30.38
C THR A 246 5.10 -34.98 -31.21
N SER A 247 4.52 -34.27 -32.20
CA SER A 247 5.30 -33.42 -33.12
C SER A 247 4.48 -32.22 -33.56
N PRO A 248 4.49 -31.10 -32.86
CA PRO A 248 3.81 -29.90 -33.27
C PRO A 248 4.53 -29.22 -34.43
N GLU A 249 3.83 -28.94 -35.50
CA GLU A 249 4.28 -28.05 -36.56
C GLU A 249 3.89 -26.62 -36.23
N VAL A 250 4.86 -25.71 -36.16
CA VAL A 250 4.64 -24.35 -35.73
C VAL A 250 4.99 -23.37 -36.86
N ASN A 251 4.07 -22.46 -37.16
CA ASN A 251 4.31 -21.36 -38.08
C ASN A 251 3.99 -20.03 -37.35
N VAL A 252 4.99 -19.20 -37.11
CA VAL A 252 4.83 -17.92 -36.41
C VAL A 252 5.41 -16.77 -37.21
N ALA A 253 4.73 -15.64 -37.20
CA ALA A 253 5.20 -14.41 -37.84
C ALA A 253 6.21 -13.66 -37.02
N ILE A 254 6.08 -13.68 -35.69
CA ILE A 254 6.94 -12.95 -34.74
C ILE A 254 7.19 -13.83 -33.52
N GLY A 255 8.43 -13.78 -33.01
CA GLY A 255 8.82 -14.51 -31.81
C GLY A 255 9.25 -15.94 -32.06
N ASN A 256 9.28 -16.72 -30.99
CA ASN A 256 9.67 -18.13 -31.01
C ASN A 256 8.66 -18.98 -30.22
N VAL A 257 8.37 -20.17 -30.70
CA VAL A 257 7.49 -21.12 -29.99
C VAL A 257 8.29 -22.34 -29.61
N THR A 258 8.19 -22.72 -28.34
CA THR A 258 8.82 -23.91 -27.77
C THR A 258 7.73 -24.86 -27.26
N TYR A 259 7.83 -26.14 -27.61
CA TYR A 259 6.96 -27.15 -27.06
C TYR A 259 7.45 -27.61 -25.70
N ALA A 260 6.62 -27.54 -24.70
CA ALA A 260 6.89 -28.00 -23.32
C ALA A 260 5.95 -29.20 -22.99
N PRO A 261 6.35 -30.41 -23.27
CA PRO A 261 5.52 -31.61 -23.05
C PRO A 261 5.18 -31.82 -21.59
N GLU A 262 6.09 -31.49 -20.68
CA GLU A 262 5.86 -31.58 -19.21
C GLU A 262 4.71 -30.68 -18.73
N GLN A 263 4.47 -29.59 -19.44
CA GLN A 263 3.40 -28.62 -19.13
C GLN A 263 2.17 -28.78 -20.05
N GLU A 264 2.17 -29.78 -20.93
CA GLU A 264 1.12 -30.01 -21.94
C GLU A 264 0.80 -28.71 -22.72
N SER A 265 1.83 -27.96 -23.09
CA SER A 265 1.65 -26.63 -23.68
C SER A 265 2.72 -26.25 -24.69
N LEU A 266 2.34 -25.36 -25.61
CA LEU A 266 3.24 -24.58 -26.44
C LEU A 266 3.44 -23.20 -25.78
N ILE A 267 4.68 -22.77 -25.67
CA ILE A 267 5.05 -21.47 -25.10
C ILE A 267 5.51 -20.58 -26.25
N TRP A 268 4.73 -19.56 -26.56
CA TRP A 268 5.07 -18.56 -27.56
C TRP A 268 5.64 -17.31 -26.91
N SER A 269 6.92 -17.06 -27.12
CA SER A 269 7.67 -15.95 -26.53
C SER A 269 7.94 -14.87 -27.57
N ILE A 270 7.53 -13.64 -27.27
CA ILE A 270 7.68 -12.46 -28.11
C ILE A 270 8.45 -11.40 -27.31
N LYS A 271 9.62 -10.98 -27.80
CA LYS A 271 10.44 -9.97 -27.11
C LYS A 271 9.79 -8.60 -27.08
N SER A 272 9.15 -8.20 -28.16
CA SER A 272 8.47 -6.91 -28.29
C SER A 272 7.29 -7.06 -29.23
N LEU A 273 6.13 -6.68 -28.74
CA LEU A 273 4.88 -6.58 -29.49
C LEU A 273 4.61 -5.08 -29.68
N PRO A 274 4.64 -4.59 -30.92
CA PRO A 274 4.41 -3.19 -31.24
C PRO A 274 2.94 -2.76 -31.04
#